data_1d1af2f0821d8657de6f49b326fee685
#
_entry.id   1d1af2f0821d8657de6f49b326fee685
#
_cell.length_a   1.000
_cell.length_b   1.000
_cell.length_c   1.000
_cell.angle_alpha   90.00
_cell.angle_beta   90.00
_cell.angle_gamma   90.00
#
_symmetry.space_group_name_H-M   'P 1'
#
loop_
_entity.id
_entity.type
_entity.pdbx_description
1 polymer ?
#
loop_
_entity_poly.entity_id
_entity_poly.type
_entity_poly.pdbx_seq_one_letter_code
_entity_poly.pdbx_strand_id
1 'polypeptide(L)'
;VIESIEAFAVQALCVADELGFPEDKVNPNGGAIARGHPVGATGAILTTKCLHELQRINGKYGLVTMCIGGGQGIAAIYEARQDL
;
A
#
# COMPACT_ATOMS: atom_id res chain seq x y z
N VAL A 1 -3.54 -7.92 0.78
CA VAL A 1 -2.39 -7.03 0.99
C VAL A 1 -2.81 -5.59 0.76
N ILE A 2 -2.46 -4.73 1.68
CA ILE A 2 -2.71 -3.30 1.57
C ILE A 2 -1.36 -2.59 1.69
N GLU A 3 -0.97 -1.85 0.64
CA GLU A 3 0.21 -0.99 0.65
C GLU A 3 -0.28 0.46 0.67
N SER A 4 -0.25 1.08 1.83
CA SER A 4 -0.72 2.44 2.06
C SER A 4 0.48 3.35 2.29
N ILE A 5 0.49 4.50 1.62
CA ILE A 5 1.58 5.47 1.81
C ILE A 5 1.61 5.96 3.26
N GLU A 6 2.82 6.14 3.77
CA GLU A 6 3.07 6.66 5.10
C GLU A 6 3.83 7.99 4.99
N ALA A 7 3.28 8.94 4.25
CA ALA A 7 3.87 10.27 4.14
C ALA A 7 3.95 10.95 5.51
N PHE A 8 2.92 10.74 6.33
CA PHE A 8 2.86 11.21 7.72
C PHE A 8 2.22 10.12 8.56
N ALA A 9 2.76 9.86 9.76
CA ALA A 9 2.23 8.83 10.65
C ALA A 9 0.74 9.07 10.99
N VAL A 10 0.38 10.32 11.25
CA VAL A 10 -1.01 10.68 11.56
C VAL A 10 -1.93 10.36 10.39
N GLN A 11 -1.50 10.69 9.17
CA GLN A 11 -2.28 10.41 7.97
C GLN A 11 -2.47 8.89 7.78
N ALA A 12 -1.42 8.11 7.95
CA ALA A 12 -1.52 6.66 7.81
C ALA A 12 -2.48 6.04 8.83
N LEU A 13 -2.40 6.49 10.07
CA LEU A 13 -3.28 6.01 11.15
C LEU A 13 -4.74 6.41 10.88
N CYS A 14 -4.98 7.65 10.46
CA CYS A 14 -6.34 8.12 10.19
C CYS A 14 -6.97 7.40 9.01
N VAL A 15 -6.22 7.15 7.95
CA VAL A 15 -6.73 6.41 6.78
C VAL A 15 -7.08 4.98 7.17
N ALA A 16 -6.20 4.30 7.91
CA ALA A 16 -6.45 2.93 8.36
C ALA A 16 -7.67 2.85 9.26
N ASP A 17 -7.83 3.80 10.17
CA ASP A 17 -8.97 3.85 11.08
C ASP A 17 -10.28 4.11 10.33
N GLU A 18 -10.30 5.11 9.46
CA GLU A 18 -11.49 5.50 8.70
C GLU A 18 -11.98 4.38 7.78
N LEU A 19 -11.06 3.67 7.14
CA LEU A 19 -11.40 2.61 6.19
C LEU A 19 -11.49 1.23 6.84
N GLY A 20 -11.16 1.12 8.12
CA GLY A 20 -11.24 -0.15 8.83
C GLY A 20 -10.23 -1.18 8.36
N PHE A 21 -9.04 -0.75 7.96
CA PHE A 21 -8.00 -1.68 7.48
C PHE A 21 -7.57 -2.64 8.59
N PRO A 22 -7.53 -3.96 8.32
CA PRO A 22 -6.93 -4.90 9.27
C PRO A 22 -5.44 -4.60 9.42
N GLU A 23 -4.98 -4.42 10.66
CA GLU A 23 -3.61 -4.00 10.93
C GLU A 23 -2.58 -4.96 10.35
N ASP A 24 -2.84 -6.26 10.43
CA ASP A 24 -1.92 -7.29 9.95
C ASP A 24 -1.79 -7.34 8.43
N LYS A 25 -2.66 -6.67 7.70
CA LYS A 25 -2.65 -6.64 6.23
C LYS A 25 -2.06 -5.36 5.65
N VAL A 26 -1.80 -4.36 6.50
CA VAL A 26 -1.30 -3.07 6.05
C VAL A 26 0.22 -3.05 6.12
N ASN A 27 0.85 -2.75 4.98
CA ASN A 27 2.31 -2.60 4.88
C ASN A 27 3.06 -3.75 5.58
N PRO A 28 2.80 -5.01 5.20
CA PRO A 28 3.34 -6.14 5.96
C PRO A 28 4.86 -6.20 5.99
N ASN A 29 5.54 -5.55 5.05
CA ASN A 29 7.00 -5.52 4.98
C ASN A 29 7.56 -4.14 5.30
N GLY A 30 6.81 -3.35 6.05
CA GLY A 30 7.18 -1.97 6.38
C GLY A 30 6.75 -0.98 5.31
N GLY A 31 6.63 0.29 5.68
CA GLY A 31 6.20 1.36 4.79
C GLY A 31 7.25 2.48 4.70
N ALA A 32 6.80 3.66 4.26
CA ALA A 32 7.68 4.81 4.03
C ALA A 32 8.38 5.29 5.29
N ILE A 33 7.77 5.15 6.46
CA ILE A 33 8.41 5.53 7.72
C ILE A 33 9.68 4.69 7.94
N ALA A 34 9.63 3.42 7.58
CA ALA A 34 10.77 2.51 7.71
C ALA A 34 11.77 2.65 6.57
N ARG A 35 11.32 2.94 5.35
CA ARG A 35 12.12 2.80 4.12
C ARG A 35 12.33 4.08 3.35
N GLY A 36 11.59 5.15 3.65
CA GLY A 36 11.66 6.40 2.92
C GLY A 36 10.54 6.58 1.90
N HIS A 37 10.40 7.82 1.44
CA HIS A 37 9.35 8.21 0.51
C HIS A 37 9.95 9.03 -0.64
N PRO A 38 10.61 8.37 -1.63
CA PRO A 38 11.04 9.07 -2.83
C PRO A 38 9.83 9.38 -3.70
N VAL A 39 9.39 10.64 -3.70
CA VAL A 39 8.10 11.06 -4.24
C VAL A 39 7.84 10.54 -5.65
N GLY A 40 8.85 10.61 -6.53
CA GLY A 40 8.69 10.16 -7.91
C GLY A 40 8.67 8.64 -8.08
N ALA A 41 8.97 7.87 -7.03
CA ALA A 41 9.11 6.42 -7.12
C ALA A 41 8.17 5.65 -6.18
N THR A 42 7.51 6.31 -5.23
CA THR A 42 6.74 5.62 -4.20
C THR A 42 5.62 4.75 -4.78
N GLY A 43 4.91 5.24 -5.80
CA GLY A 43 3.87 4.43 -6.43
C GLY A 43 4.41 3.12 -7.00
N ALA A 44 5.56 3.17 -7.65
CA ALA A 44 6.22 1.96 -8.16
C ALA A 44 6.69 1.06 -7.03
N ILE A 45 7.21 1.64 -5.95
CA ILE A 45 7.67 0.88 -4.78
C ILE A 45 6.49 0.14 -4.14
N LEU A 46 5.38 0.84 -3.87
CA LEU A 46 4.19 0.23 -3.27
C LEU A 46 3.63 -0.88 -4.14
N THR A 47 3.53 -0.63 -5.44
CA THR A 47 3.03 -1.63 -6.40
C THR A 47 3.93 -2.86 -6.42
N THR A 48 5.24 -2.66 -6.52
CA THR A 48 6.21 -3.77 -6.54
C THR A 48 6.11 -4.60 -5.26
N LYS A 49 6.07 -3.95 -4.11
CA LYS A 49 5.94 -4.65 -2.82
C LYS A 49 4.63 -5.42 -2.75
N CYS A 50 3.53 -4.81 -3.20
CA CYS A 50 2.22 -5.46 -3.21
C CYS A 50 2.24 -6.73 -4.05
N LEU A 51 2.78 -6.65 -5.27
CA LEU A 51 2.80 -7.80 -6.17
C LEU A 51 3.66 -8.94 -5.63
N HIS A 52 4.83 -8.63 -5.07
CA HIS A 52 5.69 -9.65 -4.48
C HIS A 52 5.06 -10.30 -3.25
N GLU A 53 4.42 -9.51 -2.40
CA GLU A 53 3.76 -10.05 -1.22
C GLU A 53 2.57 -10.93 -1.58
N LEU A 54 1.79 -10.53 -2.60
CA LEU A 54 0.70 -11.37 -3.10
C LEU A 54 1.20 -12.74 -3.55
N GLN A 55 2.34 -12.78 -4.24
CA GLN A 55 2.95 -14.05 -4.63
C GLN A 55 3.38 -14.86 -3.42
N ARG A 56 4.03 -14.19 -2.45
CA ARG A 56 4.55 -14.87 -1.27
C ARG A 56 3.46 -15.55 -0.45
N ILE A 57 2.31 -14.87 -0.26
CA ILE A 57 1.21 -15.39 0.55
C ILE A 57 0.16 -16.13 -0.26
N ASN A 58 0.36 -16.25 -1.58
CA ASN A 58 -0.61 -16.83 -2.51
C ASN A 58 -1.97 -16.13 -2.40
N GLY A 59 -1.94 -14.80 -2.27
CA GLY A 59 -3.12 -13.98 -2.12
C GLY A 59 -3.77 -13.65 -3.46
N LYS A 60 -4.98 -13.12 -3.40
CA LYS A 60 -5.73 -12.82 -4.62
C LYS A 60 -5.75 -11.33 -4.95
N TYR A 61 -6.02 -10.48 -3.97
CA TYR A 61 -6.16 -9.04 -4.20
C TYR A 61 -5.18 -8.24 -3.39
N GLY A 62 -4.71 -7.15 -3.96
CA GLY A 62 -3.89 -6.17 -3.27
C GLY A 62 -4.39 -4.77 -3.55
N LEU A 63 -4.37 -3.91 -2.54
CA LEU A 63 -4.74 -2.51 -2.63
C LEU A 63 -3.49 -1.66 -2.44
N VAL A 64 -3.24 -0.76 -3.37
CA VAL A 64 -2.20 0.25 -3.27
C VAL A 64 -2.88 1.61 -3.23
N THR A 65 -2.59 2.42 -2.23
CA THR A 65 -3.20 3.74 -2.10
C THR A 65 -2.19 4.76 -1.61
N MET A 66 -2.31 5.99 -2.11
CA MET A 66 -1.43 7.08 -1.72
C MET A 66 -2.09 8.42 -1.99
N CYS A 67 -1.60 9.47 -1.32
CA CYS A 67 -1.96 10.85 -1.66
C CYS A 67 -1.14 11.31 -2.86
N ILE A 68 -1.68 12.30 -3.60
CA ILE A 68 -1.00 12.87 -4.76
C ILE A 68 -0.78 14.37 -4.62
N GLY A 69 -1.16 14.94 -3.47
CA GLY A 69 -0.99 16.36 -3.20
C GLY A 69 -2.32 17.11 -3.23
N GLY A 70 -2.38 18.27 -2.57
CA GLY A 70 -3.57 19.12 -2.58
C GLY A 70 -4.82 18.45 -2.02
N GLY A 71 -4.68 17.50 -1.09
CA GLY A 71 -5.81 16.78 -0.52
C GLY A 71 -6.41 15.72 -1.42
N GLN A 72 -5.75 15.39 -2.53
CA GLN A 72 -6.20 14.34 -3.44
C GLN A 72 -5.59 12.99 -3.09
N GLY A 73 -6.30 11.93 -3.44
CA GLY A 73 -5.80 10.57 -3.25
C GLY A 73 -6.04 9.71 -4.48
N ILE A 74 -5.34 8.59 -4.56
CA ILE A 74 -5.48 7.62 -5.62
C ILE A 74 -5.34 6.23 -5.03
N ALA A 75 -6.04 5.26 -5.63
CA ALA A 75 -5.95 3.86 -5.23
C ALA A 75 -6.04 2.97 -6.44
N ALA A 76 -5.37 1.83 -6.37
CA ALA A 76 -5.44 0.78 -7.38
C ALA A 76 -5.62 -0.56 -6.70
N ILE A 77 -6.45 -1.41 -7.29
CA ILE A 77 -6.63 -2.78 -6.82
C ILE A 77 -6.05 -3.71 -7.87
N TYR A 78 -5.17 -4.60 -7.44
CA TYR A 78 -4.53 -5.59 -8.30
C TYR A 78 -5.08 -6.97 -7.98
N GLU A 79 -5.28 -7.76 -9.01
CA GLU A 79 -5.65 -9.17 -8.86
C GLU A 79 -4.51 -10.06 -9.31
N ALA A 80 -4.10 -10.98 -8.46
CA ALA A 80 -3.07 -11.95 -8.83
C ALA A 80 -3.68 -13.03 -9.73
N ARG A 81 -3.08 -13.23 -10.91
CA ARG A 81 -3.51 -14.26 -11.85
C ARG A 81 -2.73 -15.54 -11.56
N GLN A 82 -3.40 -16.46 -10.91
CA GLN A 82 -2.78 -17.73 -10.51
C GLN A 82 -2.72 -18.74 -11.68
N ASP A 83 -3.41 -18.44 -12.77
CA ASP A 83 -3.52 -19.30 -13.93
C ASP A 83 -2.55 -18.97 -15.06
N LEU A 84 -1.60 -18.07 -14.81
CA LEU A 84 -0.60 -17.66 -15.81
C LEU A 84 0.74 -18.31 -15.60
#